data_6c1255dfd9fc948069ebf4472e4fcf9b
#
_entry.id   6c1255dfd9fc948069ebf4472e4fcf9b
#
_cell.length_a   1.000
_cell.length_b   1.000
_cell.length_c   1.000
_cell.angle_alpha   90.00
_cell.angle_beta   90.00
_cell.angle_gamma   90.00
#
_symmetry.space_group_name_H-M   'P 1'
#
loop_
_entity.id
_entity.type
_entity.pdbx_description
1 polymer ?
#
loop_
_entity_poly.entity_id
_entity_poly.type
_entity_poly.pdbx_seq_one_letter_code
_entity_poly.pdbx_strand_id
1 'polypeptide(L)'
;MEENKRVLLGMSGGTDSSVAAMRLLEAGYEVTGVTFRFYELNDSTEYLEDARHLAGRLGIRHITYDAREIFREQIIEYFVREYMVGHTPVPCTLCNNYLKWPLLSKIADEMGIFYIATGHYVRKVKVDDTYYITYAADSDKDQTFFLWGLKQDILQRMLLPMGDCLLYTSPSPRDKR
;
A
#
# COMPACT_ATOMS: atom_id res chain seq x y z
N MET A 1 -28.74 -6.41 2.99
CA MET A 1 -27.52 -7.08 2.51
C MET A 1 -26.40 -6.61 3.40
N GLU A 2 -25.79 -7.50 4.19
CA GLU A 2 -24.57 -7.12 4.94
C GLU A 2 -23.52 -6.67 3.92
N GLU A 3 -23.10 -5.43 4.03
CA GLU A 3 -21.97 -4.93 3.23
C GLU A 3 -20.80 -5.87 3.48
N ASN A 4 -20.25 -6.43 2.41
CA ASN A 4 -19.10 -7.33 2.49
C ASN A 4 -17.88 -6.52 2.99
N LYS A 5 -17.71 -6.45 4.32
CA LYS A 5 -16.64 -5.68 4.98
C LYS A 5 -15.27 -6.39 4.94
N ARG A 6 -14.99 -7.12 3.87
CA ARG A 6 -13.69 -7.75 3.65
C ARG A 6 -12.75 -6.83 2.91
N VAL A 7 -11.49 -6.73 3.36
CA VAL A 7 -10.46 -5.89 2.76
C VAL A 7 -9.14 -6.63 2.63
N LEU A 8 -8.47 -6.46 1.48
CA LEU A 8 -7.10 -6.89 1.26
C LEU A 8 -6.16 -5.72 1.50
N LEU A 9 -5.30 -5.83 2.51
CA LEU A 9 -4.35 -4.80 2.92
C LEU A 9 -2.93 -5.15 2.47
N GLY A 10 -2.31 -4.27 1.68
CA GLY A 10 -0.88 -4.32 1.40
C GLY A 10 -0.07 -3.99 2.65
N MET A 11 0.67 -4.99 3.17
CA MET A 11 1.49 -4.89 4.38
C MET A 11 2.98 -4.98 4.04
N SER A 12 3.78 -4.11 4.65
CA SER A 12 5.24 -4.12 4.50
C SER A 12 5.99 -4.61 5.75
N GLY A 13 5.26 -4.93 6.83
CA GLY A 13 5.84 -5.18 8.14
C GLY A 13 6.22 -3.90 8.92
N GLY A 14 6.14 -2.72 8.29
CA GLY A 14 6.45 -1.44 8.93
C GLY A 14 5.27 -0.85 9.71
N THR A 15 5.55 0.21 10.50
CA THR A 15 4.60 0.88 11.41
C THR A 15 3.31 1.32 10.71
N ASP A 16 3.41 1.98 9.55
CA ASP A 16 2.25 2.56 8.86
C ASP A 16 1.24 1.49 8.43
N SER A 17 1.72 0.38 7.86
CA SER A 17 0.85 -0.74 7.49
C SER A 17 0.25 -1.45 8.70
N SER A 18 0.96 -1.43 9.84
CA SER A 18 0.47 -1.98 11.12
C SER A 18 -0.70 -1.16 11.65
N VAL A 19 -0.54 0.16 11.71
CA VAL A 19 -1.59 1.09 12.15
C VAL A 19 -2.78 1.05 11.18
N ALA A 20 -2.53 0.95 9.87
CA ALA A 20 -3.59 0.77 8.89
C ALA A 20 -4.43 -0.48 9.15
N ALA A 21 -3.78 -1.62 9.47
CA ALA A 21 -4.48 -2.85 9.83
C ALA A 21 -5.36 -2.68 11.07
N MET A 22 -4.81 -2.08 12.13
CA MET A 22 -5.56 -1.83 13.38
C MET A 22 -6.78 -0.95 13.13
N ARG A 23 -6.64 0.15 12.39
CA ARG A 23 -7.75 1.04 12.06
C ARG A 23 -8.85 0.37 11.25
N LEU A 24 -8.49 -0.51 10.31
CA LEU A 24 -9.46 -1.28 9.54
C LEU A 24 -10.21 -2.28 10.42
N LEU A 25 -9.52 -2.96 11.35
CA LEU A 25 -10.14 -3.86 12.32
C LEU A 25 -11.11 -3.10 13.26
N GLU A 26 -10.69 -1.93 13.78
CA GLU A 26 -11.51 -1.04 14.61
C GLU A 26 -12.76 -0.54 13.84
N ALA A 27 -12.66 -0.33 12.54
CA ALA A 27 -13.79 0.02 11.68
C ALA A 27 -14.69 -1.18 11.32
N GLY A 28 -14.37 -2.37 11.85
CA GLY A 28 -15.17 -3.60 11.67
C GLY A 28 -14.95 -4.32 10.35
N TYR A 29 -13.80 -4.11 9.68
CA TYR A 29 -13.42 -4.88 8.50
C TYR A 29 -12.78 -6.21 8.88
N GLU A 30 -13.10 -7.25 8.12
CA GLU A 30 -12.32 -8.49 8.08
C GLU A 30 -11.08 -8.26 7.20
N VAL A 31 -9.91 -8.17 7.83
CA VAL A 31 -8.65 -7.82 7.15
C VAL A 31 -7.88 -9.08 6.75
N THR A 32 -7.49 -9.15 5.50
CA THR A 32 -6.44 -10.07 5.03
C THR A 32 -5.22 -9.25 4.62
N GLY A 33 -4.04 -9.56 5.16
CA GLY A 33 -2.79 -8.91 4.79
C GLY A 33 -2.13 -9.60 3.58
N VAL A 34 -1.51 -8.83 2.70
CA VAL A 34 -0.61 -9.33 1.66
C VAL A 34 0.71 -8.58 1.69
N THR A 35 1.82 -9.30 1.70
CA THR A 35 3.16 -8.74 1.53
C THR A 35 3.70 -9.13 0.16
N PHE A 36 4.05 -8.13 -0.64
CA PHE A 36 4.70 -8.35 -1.93
C PHE A 36 6.19 -8.58 -1.74
N ARG A 37 6.69 -9.68 -2.28
CA ARG A 37 8.11 -9.96 -2.39
C ARG A 37 8.61 -9.34 -3.69
N PHE A 38 9.15 -8.11 -3.63
CA PHE A 38 9.60 -7.38 -4.81
C PHE A 38 11.08 -7.59 -5.11
N TYR A 39 11.94 -7.52 -4.11
CA TYR A 39 13.38 -7.73 -4.22
C TYR A 39 13.95 -8.04 -2.83
N GLU A 40 15.14 -8.58 -2.82
CA GLU A 40 15.87 -8.90 -1.60
C GLU A 40 17.25 -8.26 -1.65
N LEU A 41 17.59 -7.54 -0.59
CA LEU A 41 18.95 -7.06 -0.37
C LEU A 41 19.68 -8.11 0.48
N ASN A 42 20.79 -8.63 -0.01
CA ASN A 42 21.60 -9.64 0.68
C ASN A 42 20.80 -10.89 1.11
N ASP A 43 19.84 -11.31 0.28
CA ASP A 43 18.95 -12.46 0.54
C ASP A 43 18.14 -12.36 1.86
N SER A 44 18.00 -11.14 2.42
CA SER A 44 17.24 -10.93 3.65
C SER A 44 15.74 -10.95 3.39
N THR A 45 15.04 -11.83 4.11
CA THR A 45 13.57 -11.96 4.11
C THR A 45 12.94 -11.50 5.42
N GLU A 46 13.68 -10.80 6.28
CA GLU A 46 13.21 -10.36 7.61
C GLU A 46 11.88 -9.60 7.54
N TYR A 47 11.71 -8.72 6.57
CA TYR A 47 10.46 -7.96 6.41
C TYR A 47 9.22 -8.85 6.16
N LEU A 48 9.40 -10.04 5.57
CA LEU A 48 8.31 -11.02 5.38
C LEU A 48 7.94 -11.67 6.71
N GLU A 49 8.94 -11.98 7.54
CA GLU A 49 8.73 -12.54 8.88
C GLU A 49 8.07 -11.49 9.79
N ASP A 50 8.53 -10.25 9.74
CA ASP A 50 7.93 -9.13 10.50
C ASP A 50 6.46 -8.95 10.15
N ALA A 51 6.13 -8.94 8.85
CA ALA A 51 4.75 -8.83 8.39
C ALA A 51 3.89 -10.02 8.85
N ARG A 52 4.45 -11.23 8.81
CA ARG A 52 3.77 -12.46 9.27
C ARG A 52 3.53 -12.46 10.77
N HIS A 53 4.55 -12.09 11.55
CA HIS A 53 4.43 -11.98 13.01
C HIS A 53 3.41 -10.93 13.42
N LEU A 54 3.42 -9.78 12.76
CA LEU A 54 2.44 -8.73 12.99
C LEU A 54 1.01 -9.21 12.70
N ALA A 55 0.80 -9.84 11.54
CA ALA A 55 -0.51 -10.40 11.18
C ALA A 55 -0.99 -11.43 12.21
N GLY A 56 -0.09 -12.30 12.69
CA GLY A 56 -0.38 -13.26 13.76
C GLY A 56 -0.79 -12.58 15.07
N ARG A 57 -0.11 -11.50 15.46
CA ARG A 57 -0.47 -10.72 16.66
C ARG A 57 -1.83 -10.02 16.53
N LEU A 58 -2.19 -9.59 15.33
CA LEU A 58 -3.47 -8.95 15.03
C LEU A 58 -4.60 -9.97 14.79
N GLY A 59 -4.28 -11.26 14.72
CA GLY A 59 -5.26 -12.32 14.43
C GLY A 59 -5.82 -12.26 13.01
N ILE A 60 -5.10 -11.69 12.04
CA ILE A 60 -5.53 -11.58 10.65
C ILE A 60 -4.84 -12.62 9.77
N ARG A 61 -5.54 -13.04 8.70
CA ARG A 61 -4.95 -13.87 7.66
C ARG A 61 -3.86 -13.08 6.93
N HIS A 62 -2.75 -13.74 6.58
CA HIS A 62 -1.66 -13.12 5.83
C HIS A 62 -1.18 -14.05 4.72
N ILE A 63 -0.87 -13.45 3.56
CA ILE A 63 -0.27 -14.13 2.41
C ILE A 63 0.98 -13.36 1.95
N THR A 64 1.94 -14.09 1.40
CA THR A 64 3.09 -13.52 0.69
C THR A 64 2.90 -13.76 -0.80
N TYR A 65 3.05 -12.72 -1.61
CA TYR A 65 2.95 -12.82 -3.07
C TYR A 65 4.32 -12.54 -3.70
N ASP A 66 4.84 -13.50 -4.46
CA ASP A 66 6.11 -13.33 -5.17
C ASP A 66 5.90 -12.49 -6.44
N ALA A 67 6.39 -11.27 -6.40
CA ALA A 67 6.30 -10.30 -7.49
C ALA A 67 7.69 -9.90 -8.01
N ARG A 68 8.75 -10.68 -7.72
CA ARG A 68 10.15 -10.32 -8.04
C ARG A 68 10.37 -10.19 -9.53
N GLU A 69 9.84 -11.11 -10.32
CA GLU A 69 10.02 -11.10 -11.78
C GLU A 69 9.39 -9.86 -12.41
N ILE A 70 8.10 -9.62 -12.15
CA ILE A 70 7.38 -8.46 -12.69
C ILE A 70 7.94 -7.13 -12.18
N PHE A 71 8.42 -7.09 -10.92
CA PHE A 71 9.06 -5.91 -10.36
C PHE A 71 10.40 -5.61 -11.04
N ARG A 72 11.21 -6.64 -11.29
CA ARG A 72 12.47 -6.49 -12.01
C ARG A 72 12.23 -5.93 -13.42
N GLU A 73 11.31 -6.50 -14.17
CA GLU A 73 11.02 -6.11 -15.55
C GLU A 73 10.43 -4.70 -15.66
N GLN A 74 9.46 -4.38 -14.81
CA GLN A 74 8.71 -3.11 -14.94
C GLN A 74 9.36 -1.94 -14.19
N ILE A 75 10.03 -2.21 -13.07
CA ILE A 75 10.53 -1.15 -12.20
C ILE A 75 12.06 -1.05 -12.25
N ILE A 76 12.78 -2.17 -12.06
CA ILE A 76 14.26 -2.10 -12.01
C ILE A 76 14.83 -1.81 -13.38
N GLU A 77 14.39 -2.50 -14.42
CA GLU A 77 14.87 -2.28 -15.79
C GLU A 77 14.52 -0.87 -16.31
N TYR A 78 13.31 -0.37 -15.97
CA TYR A 78 12.96 1.03 -16.24
C TYR A 78 13.92 1.99 -15.53
N PHE A 79 14.15 1.80 -14.23
CA PHE A 79 15.03 2.65 -13.43
C PHE A 79 16.45 2.72 -14.02
N VAL A 80 17.03 1.57 -14.35
CA VAL A 80 18.37 1.50 -14.95
C VAL A 80 18.39 2.20 -16.31
N ARG A 81 17.41 1.93 -17.18
CA ARG A 81 17.34 2.54 -18.51
C ARG A 81 17.27 4.06 -18.45
N GLU A 82 16.44 4.62 -17.55
CA GLU A 82 16.30 6.09 -17.41
C GLU A 82 17.62 6.73 -16.97
N TYR A 83 18.34 6.13 -16.00
CA TYR A 83 19.65 6.62 -15.60
C TYR A 83 20.68 6.54 -16.73
N MET A 84 20.64 5.49 -17.55
CA MET A 84 21.59 5.33 -18.66
C MET A 84 21.42 6.41 -19.75
N VAL A 85 20.23 7.02 -19.86
CA VAL A 85 19.96 8.13 -20.79
C VAL A 85 20.00 9.51 -20.11
N GLY A 86 20.44 9.58 -18.86
CA GLY A 86 20.64 10.84 -18.12
C GLY A 86 19.39 11.42 -17.47
N HIS A 87 18.31 10.65 -17.35
CA HIS A 87 17.10 11.05 -16.61
C HIS A 87 17.20 10.67 -15.14
N THR A 88 16.46 11.39 -14.28
CA THR A 88 16.26 11.03 -12.87
C THR A 88 14.87 10.42 -12.70
N PRO A 89 14.74 9.08 -12.69
CA PRO A 89 13.43 8.43 -12.58
C PRO A 89 12.86 8.50 -11.18
N VAL A 90 11.52 8.42 -11.07
CA VAL A 90 10.81 8.28 -9.81
C VAL A 90 10.10 6.90 -9.80
N PRO A 91 10.83 5.81 -9.50
CA PRO A 91 10.30 4.45 -9.61
C PRO A 91 9.12 4.19 -8.69
N CYS A 92 9.01 4.91 -7.55
CA CYS A 92 7.90 4.75 -6.62
C CYS A 92 6.55 5.15 -7.22
N THR A 93 6.49 6.20 -8.06
CA THR A 93 5.25 6.57 -8.76
C THR A 93 4.85 5.49 -9.75
N LEU A 94 5.80 5.00 -10.53
CA LEU A 94 5.56 3.93 -11.49
C LEU A 94 5.06 2.67 -10.79
N CYS A 95 5.77 2.24 -9.73
CA CYS A 95 5.43 1.06 -8.96
C CYS A 95 4.01 1.14 -8.36
N ASN A 96 3.65 2.26 -7.74
CA ASN A 96 2.32 2.39 -7.16
C ASN A 96 1.22 2.37 -8.23
N ASN A 97 1.36 3.16 -9.30
CA ASN A 97 0.29 3.34 -10.28
C ASN A 97 0.12 2.14 -11.23
N TYR A 98 1.20 1.45 -11.59
CA TYR A 98 1.16 0.41 -12.63
C TYR A 98 1.44 -1.00 -12.13
N LEU A 99 1.95 -1.17 -10.90
CA LEU A 99 2.24 -2.49 -10.36
C LEU A 99 1.51 -2.76 -9.04
N LYS A 100 1.82 -2.03 -7.97
CA LYS A 100 1.36 -2.36 -6.60
C LYS A 100 -0.16 -2.36 -6.46
N TRP A 101 -0.83 -1.26 -6.82
CA TRP A 101 -2.28 -1.16 -6.71
C TRP A 101 -3.03 -2.05 -7.69
N PRO A 102 -2.63 -2.15 -8.98
CA PRO A 102 -3.20 -3.13 -9.91
C PRO A 102 -3.05 -4.57 -9.45
N LEU A 103 -1.87 -4.94 -8.93
CA LEU A 103 -1.61 -6.29 -8.44
C LEU A 103 -2.44 -6.58 -7.18
N LEU A 104 -2.55 -5.61 -6.26
CA LEU A 104 -3.40 -5.72 -5.08
C LEU A 104 -4.87 -5.93 -5.47
N SER A 105 -5.34 -5.18 -6.48
CA SER A 105 -6.69 -5.32 -7.03
C SER A 105 -6.92 -6.72 -7.63
N LYS A 106 -5.97 -7.21 -8.42
CA LYS A 106 -6.04 -8.54 -9.03
C LYS A 106 -6.12 -9.65 -7.97
N ILE A 107 -5.27 -9.62 -6.95
CA ILE A 107 -5.28 -10.62 -5.87
C ILE A 107 -6.60 -10.55 -5.09
N ALA A 108 -7.11 -9.34 -4.85
CA ALA A 108 -8.39 -9.16 -4.18
C ALA A 108 -9.54 -9.79 -4.98
N ASP A 109 -9.53 -9.65 -6.32
CA ASP A 109 -10.52 -10.28 -7.21
C ASP A 109 -10.45 -11.82 -7.14
N GLU A 110 -9.24 -12.39 -7.17
CA GLU A 110 -9.02 -13.85 -7.02
C GLU A 110 -9.53 -14.38 -5.67
N MET A 111 -9.55 -13.53 -4.63
CA MET A 111 -10.06 -13.86 -3.30
C MET A 111 -11.55 -13.50 -3.09
N GLY A 112 -12.21 -12.90 -4.08
CA GLY A 112 -13.58 -12.38 -3.96
C GLY A 112 -13.70 -11.25 -2.93
N ILE A 113 -12.65 -10.41 -2.78
CA ILE A 113 -12.60 -9.26 -1.88
C ILE A 113 -12.74 -7.98 -2.70
N PHE A 114 -13.71 -7.13 -2.36
CA PHE A 114 -13.91 -5.88 -3.09
C PHE A 114 -12.95 -4.77 -2.62
N TYR A 115 -12.81 -4.57 -1.31
CA TYR A 115 -12.01 -3.47 -0.80
C TYR A 115 -10.51 -3.79 -0.76
N ILE A 116 -9.71 -2.80 -1.13
CA ILE A 116 -8.24 -2.86 -1.08
C ILE A 116 -7.70 -1.67 -0.28
N ALA A 117 -6.63 -1.87 0.46
CA ALA A 117 -6.06 -0.85 1.34
C ALA A 117 -4.53 -0.91 1.37
N THR A 118 -3.92 0.18 1.76
CA THR A 118 -2.50 0.28 2.10
C THR A 118 -2.30 1.31 3.21
N GLY A 119 -1.08 1.39 3.75
CA GLY A 119 -0.67 2.40 4.72
C GLY A 119 -0.30 3.77 4.12
N HIS A 120 -0.79 4.14 2.94
CA HIS A 120 -0.49 5.45 2.37
C HIS A 120 -1.24 6.59 3.09
N TYR A 121 -0.51 7.70 3.29
CA TYR A 121 -1.05 8.96 3.82
C TYR A 121 -1.67 9.77 2.69
N VAL A 122 -2.90 9.45 2.36
CA VAL A 122 -3.68 10.06 1.28
C VAL A 122 -5.16 9.98 1.66
N ARG A 123 -5.96 10.95 1.22
CA ARG A 123 -7.41 10.91 1.30
C ARG A 123 -8.05 10.67 -0.06
N LYS A 124 -9.28 10.22 -0.03
CA LYS A 124 -10.14 10.05 -1.20
C LYS A 124 -11.45 10.76 -0.97
N VAL A 125 -11.90 11.50 -1.99
CA VAL A 125 -13.23 12.12 -2.01
C VAL A 125 -14.02 11.63 -3.21
N LYS A 126 -15.35 11.62 -3.09
CA LYS A 126 -16.26 11.36 -4.20
C LYS A 126 -16.98 12.67 -4.53
N VAL A 127 -16.88 13.09 -5.78
CA VAL A 127 -17.64 14.23 -6.32
C VAL A 127 -18.47 13.69 -7.47
N ASP A 128 -19.77 13.83 -7.36
CA ASP A 128 -20.75 13.14 -8.21
C ASP A 128 -20.47 11.62 -8.22
N ASP A 129 -20.20 11.03 -9.37
CA ASP A 129 -19.86 9.61 -9.49
C ASP A 129 -18.36 9.32 -9.71
N THR A 130 -17.52 10.34 -9.49
CA THR A 130 -16.07 10.24 -9.72
C THR A 130 -15.30 10.33 -8.40
N TYR A 131 -14.32 9.46 -8.24
CA TYR A 131 -13.41 9.46 -7.09
C TYR A 131 -12.11 10.23 -7.41
N TYR A 132 -11.66 11.02 -6.44
CA TYR A 132 -10.43 11.80 -6.54
C TYR A 132 -9.54 11.54 -5.34
N ILE A 133 -8.22 11.55 -5.58
CA ILE A 133 -7.20 11.59 -4.54
C ILE A 133 -7.08 13.03 -4.05
N THR A 134 -6.96 13.21 -2.74
CA THR A 134 -6.73 14.52 -2.11
C THR A 134 -5.68 14.40 -1.02
N TYR A 135 -5.10 15.54 -0.63
CA TYR A 135 -4.04 15.60 0.36
C TYR A 135 -4.42 14.94 1.69
N ALA A 136 -3.42 14.31 2.33
CA ALA A 136 -3.54 13.83 3.70
C ALA A 136 -3.79 14.97 4.70
N ALA A 137 -4.21 14.63 5.91
CA ALA A 137 -4.32 15.60 7.01
C ALA A 137 -2.96 16.14 7.43
N ASP A 138 -1.94 15.29 7.40
CA ASP A 138 -0.55 15.63 7.66
C ASP A 138 0.16 15.94 6.34
N SER A 139 0.43 17.23 6.11
CA SER A 139 1.09 17.71 4.87
C SER A 139 2.52 17.19 4.73
N ASP A 140 3.20 16.96 5.84
CA ASP A 140 4.60 16.49 5.84
C ASP A 140 4.72 15.01 5.48
N LYS A 141 3.61 14.28 5.60
CA LYS A 141 3.50 12.84 5.26
C LYS A 141 2.72 12.59 3.99
N ASP A 142 2.21 13.62 3.33
CA ASP A 142 1.39 13.47 2.13
C ASP A 142 2.09 12.62 1.05
N GLN A 143 1.36 11.66 0.52
CA GLN A 143 1.83 10.73 -0.50
C GLN A 143 1.00 10.78 -1.78
N THR A 144 0.19 11.82 -1.95
CA THR A 144 -0.67 12.02 -3.12
C THR A 144 0.11 11.97 -4.44
N PHE A 145 1.33 12.53 -4.44
CA PHE A 145 2.24 12.52 -5.58
C PHE A 145 2.50 11.11 -6.13
N PHE A 146 2.49 10.09 -5.29
CA PHE A 146 2.78 8.71 -5.73
C PHE A 146 1.59 7.98 -6.36
N LEU A 147 0.37 8.57 -6.31
CA LEU A 147 -0.87 7.88 -6.68
C LEU A 147 -1.67 8.58 -7.80
N TRP A 148 -1.08 9.56 -8.48
CA TRP A 148 -1.77 10.42 -9.47
C TRP A 148 -2.33 9.67 -10.69
N GLY A 149 -1.78 8.51 -11.03
CA GLY A 149 -2.14 7.74 -12.23
C GLY A 149 -3.17 6.63 -11.97
N LEU A 150 -3.72 6.50 -10.76
CA LEU A 150 -4.69 5.47 -10.44
C LEU A 150 -6.04 5.73 -11.13
N LYS A 151 -6.64 4.67 -11.67
CA LYS A 151 -7.90 4.72 -12.39
C LYS A 151 -9.09 4.54 -11.46
N GLN A 152 -10.30 4.87 -11.96
CA GLN A 152 -11.54 4.84 -11.20
C GLN A 152 -11.90 3.45 -10.65
N ASP A 153 -11.60 2.39 -11.39
CA ASP A 153 -11.82 1.00 -10.99
C ASP A 153 -11.02 0.63 -9.73
N ILE A 154 -9.85 1.22 -9.54
CA ILE A 154 -9.04 1.09 -8.32
C ILE A 154 -9.53 2.07 -7.26
N LEU A 155 -9.68 3.36 -7.60
CA LEU A 155 -10.04 4.40 -6.66
C LEU A 155 -11.33 4.11 -5.88
N GLN A 156 -12.36 3.57 -6.54
CA GLN A 156 -13.62 3.22 -5.87
C GLN A 156 -13.45 2.18 -4.76
N ARG A 157 -12.50 1.25 -4.92
CA ARG A 157 -12.23 0.13 -4.01
C ARG A 157 -11.29 0.47 -2.86
N MET A 158 -10.53 1.57 -2.99
CA MET A 158 -9.50 1.96 -2.04
C MET A 158 -10.09 2.37 -0.69
N LEU A 159 -9.52 1.81 0.38
CA LEU A 159 -9.64 2.35 1.73
C LEU A 159 -8.27 2.91 2.14
N LEU A 160 -8.28 4.11 2.69
CA LEU A 160 -7.09 4.89 3.01
C LEU A 160 -7.09 5.27 4.51
N PRO A 161 -6.88 4.29 5.40
CA PRO A 161 -7.05 4.48 6.84
C PRO A 161 -6.04 5.46 7.46
N MET A 162 -4.94 5.78 6.74
CA MET A 162 -3.90 6.70 7.21
C MET A 162 -4.12 8.15 6.77
N GLY A 163 -5.08 8.43 5.89
CA GLY A 163 -5.30 9.77 5.34
C GLY A 163 -5.61 10.85 6.36
N ASP A 164 -6.26 10.51 7.46
CA ASP A 164 -6.60 11.41 8.56
C ASP A 164 -5.66 11.27 9.78
N CYS A 165 -4.55 10.53 9.63
CA CYS A 165 -3.62 10.31 10.72
C CYS A 165 -2.65 11.48 10.86
N LEU A 166 -2.60 12.08 12.06
CA LEU A 166 -1.58 13.06 12.47
C LEU A 166 -0.53 12.34 13.30
N LEU A 167 0.72 12.33 12.87
CA LEU A 167 1.81 11.63 13.54
C LEU A 167 2.52 12.44 14.65
N TYR A 168 1.85 13.45 15.23
CA TYR A 168 2.42 14.26 16.31
C TYR A 168 2.77 13.48 17.59
N THR A 169 2.33 12.23 17.70
CA THR A 169 2.46 11.44 18.94
C THR A 169 3.45 10.28 18.86
N SER A 170 4.06 10.02 17.71
CA SER A 170 5.07 8.96 17.60
C SER A 170 6.32 9.52 16.92
N PRO A 171 7.35 9.93 17.71
CA PRO A 171 8.62 10.34 17.12
C PRO A 171 9.21 9.16 16.35
N SER A 172 9.37 9.34 15.03
CA SER A 172 10.08 8.37 14.22
C SER A 172 11.51 8.23 14.72
N PRO A 173 12.08 7.02 14.75
CA PRO A 173 13.52 6.84 15.02
C PRO A 173 14.43 7.65 14.08
N ARG A 174 13.89 8.11 12.93
CA ARG A 174 14.59 8.97 11.96
C ARG A 174 14.53 10.45 12.31
N ASP A 175 13.65 10.87 13.20
CA ASP A 175 13.50 12.28 13.61
C ASP A 175 14.50 12.69 14.70
N LYS A 176 15.35 11.75 15.14
CA LYS A 176 16.47 12.00 16.05
C LYS A 176 17.76 12.29 15.25
N ARG A 177 17.79 13.44 14.59
CA ARG A 177 19.04 14.04 14.10
C ARG A 177 19.19 15.45 14.64
#